data_f008c96d646e3e524d85ad724a8110fb
#
_entry.id   f008c96d646e3e524d85ad724a8110fb
#
_cell.length_a   1.000
_cell.length_b   1.000
_cell.length_c   1.000
_cell.angle_alpha   90.00
_cell.angle_beta   90.00
_cell.angle_gamma   90.00
#
_symmetry.space_group_name_H-M   'P 1'
#
loop_
_entity.id
_entity.type
_entity.pdbx_description
1 polymer ?
#
loop_
_entity_poly.entity_id
_entity_poly.type
_entity_poly.pdbx_seq_one_letter_code
_entity_poly.pdbx_strand_id
1 'polypeptide(L)'
;PALSSAASDVYKRQDNSGIVSAMQEIVENKDPTYSPLALYYLIDNELVSDKNKINSLFDILINKTSLDSEIKYLIIYKKALYNADTINEGQILEILNPVINSKSVWKSHALYLIAEYFYSKGEKQKSKEFFSQIITLENANLDILKETQKRLNRDLSE
;
A
#
# COMPACT_ATOMS: atom_id res chain seq x y z
N PRO A 1 -6.33 40.12 -4.91
CA PRO A 1 -5.12 39.43 -5.32
C PRO A 1 -5.04 38.08 -4.63
N ALA A 2 -4.98 37.06 -5.42
CA ALA A 2 -4.76 35.72 -4.89
C ALA A 2 -3.44 35.69 -4.13
N LEU A 3 -3.47 35.40 -2.84
CA LEU A 3 -2.29 34.99 -2.11
C LEU A 3 -1.61 33.93 -2.96
N SER A 4 -0.32 34.07 -3.23
CA SER A 4 0.40 33.12 -4.07
C SER A 4 0.14 31.72 -3.54
N SER A 5 -0.02 30.75 -4.42
CA SER A 5 -0.17 29.34 -4.04
C SER A 5 0.88 28.90 -3.02
N ALA A 6 2.10 29.44 -3.12
CA ALA A 6 3.19 29.20 -2.19
C ALA A 6 2.90 29.69 -0.77
N ALA A 7 2.28 30.87 -0.59
CA ALA A 7 1.92 31.37 0.74
C ALA A 7 0.80 30.57 1.36
N SER A 8 -0.19 30.15 0.57
CA SER A 8 -1.26 29.25 1.02
C SER A 8 -0.72 27.88 1.41
N ASP A 9 0.24 27.34 0.66
CA ASP A 9 0.87 26.05 0.95
C ASP A 9 1.74 26.11 2.22
N VAL A 10 2.46 27.22 2.44
CA VAL A 10 3.23 27.44 3.68
C VAL A 10 2.30 27.54 4.89
N TYR A 11 1.17 28.25 4.76
CA TYR A 11 0.19 28.39 5.82
C TYR A 11 -0.45 27.04 6.16
N LYS A 12 -0.85 26.25 5.15
CA LYS A 12 -1.38 24.89 5.34
C LYS A 12 -0.36 23.97 6.00
N ARG A 13 0.92 24.05 5.64
CA ARG A 13 1.99 23.25 6.26
C ARG A 13 2.21 23.60 7.72
N GLN A 14 2.11 24.89 8.10
CA GLN A 14 2.23 25.33 9.50
C GLN A 14 1.06 24.81 10.35
N ASP A 15 -0.18 24.89 9.84
CA ASP A 15 -1.36 24.39 10.54
C ASP A 15 -1.34 22.86 10.72
N ASN A 16 -0.71 22.12 9.78
CA ASN A 16 -0.67 20.66 9.80
C ASN A 16 0.43 20.07 10.69
N SER A 17 1.42 20.87 11.10
CA SER A 17 2.55 20.36 11.90
C SER A 17 2.12 19.73 13.24
N GLY A 18 1.16 20.34 13.92
CA GLY A 18 0.60 19.80 15.17
C GLY A 18 -0.18 18.51 14.95
N ILE A 19 -0.95 18.43 13.86
CA ILE A 19 -1.69 17.23 13.48
C ILE A 19 -0.73 16.09 13.14
N VAL A 20 0.31 16.37 12.34
CA VAL A 20 1.33 15.39 11.98
C VAL A 20 2.00 14.82 13.21
N SER A 21 2.45 15.68 14.14
CA SER A 21 3.08 15.23 15.39
C SER A 21 2.14 14.39 16.26
N ALA A 22 0.87 14.79 16.37
CA ALA A 22 -0.13 14.03 17.12
C ALA A 22 -0.39 12.64 16.51
N MET A 23 -0.52 12.55 15.18
CA MET A 23 -0.74 11.27 14.50
C MET A 23 0.48 10.35 14.59
N GLN A 24 1.70 10.89 14.48
CA GLN A 24 2.92 10.15 14.68
C GLN A 24 3.01 9.56 16.09
N GLU A 25 2.68 10.34 17.11
CA GLU A 25 2.63 9.88 18.50
C GLU A 25 1.65 8.73 18.67
N ILE A 26 0.47 8.81 18.04
CA ILE A 26 -0.52 7.72 18.07
C ILE A 26 0.05 6.46 17.44
N VAL A 27 0.76 6.54 16.32
CA VAL A 27 1.43 5.37 15.72
C VAL A 27 2.47 4.79 16.68
N GLU A 28 3.29 5.64 17.30
CA GLU A 28 4.35 5.24 18.23
C GLU A 28 3.80 4.61 19.53
N ASN A 29 2.58 4.91 19.92
CA ASN A 29 1.89 4.29 21.04
C ASN A 29 1.54 2.82 20.79
N LYS A 30 1.61 2.34 19.56
CA LYS A 30 1.38 0.94 19.19
C LYS A 30 0.01 0.41 19.62
N ASP A 31 -1.00 1.27 19.56
CA ASP A 31 -2.38 0.86 19.80
C ASP A 31 -2.90 0.06 18.60
N PRO A 32 -3.44 -1.16 18.78
CA PRO A 32 -3.86 -2.00 17.66
C PRO A 32 -5.01 -1.44 16.83
N THR A 33 -5.78 -0.50 17.37
CA THR A 33 -6.91 0.13 16.68
C THR A 33 -6.52 1.50 16.12
N TYR A 34 -5.97 2.36 16.96
CA TYR A 34 -5.77 3.77 16.60
C TYR A 34 -4.47 4.01 15.83
N SER A 35 -3.41 3.23 16.09
CA SER A 35 -2.13 3.44 15.40
C SER A 35 -2.23 3.20 13.89
N PRO A 36 -2.88 2.13 13.39
CA PRO A 36 -3.12 1.99 11.95
C PRO A 36 -3.93 3.15 11.35
N LEU A 37 -4.99 3.57 12.03
CA LEU A 37 -5.85 4.67 11.57
C LEU A 37 -5.08 6.00 11.47
N ALA A 38 -4.20 6.27 12.42
CA ALA A 38 -3.35 7.46 12.41
C ALA A 38 -2.41 7.48 11.20
N LEU A 39 -1.78 6.34 10.88
CA LEU A 39 -0.93 6.25 9.68
C LEU A 39 -1.75 6.43 8.39
N TYR A 40 -2.92 5.81 8.29
CA TYR A 40 -3.79 5.99 7.12
C TYR A 40 -4.17 7.45 6.94
N TYR A 41 -4.51 8.14 8.03
CA TYR A 41 -4.83 9.57 7.98
C TYR A 41 -3.67 10.40 7.43
N LEU A 42 -2.44 10.13 7.86
CA LEU A 42 -1.25 10.83 7.36
C LEU A 42 -1.04 10.61 5.85
N ILE A 43 -1.25 9.38 5.37
CA ILE A 43 -1.07 9.01 3.97
C ILE A 43 -2.19 9.57 3.10
N ASP A 44 -3.44 9.36 3.50
CA ASP A 44 -4.61 9.73 2.70
C ASP A 44 -4.76 11.25 2.54
N ASN A 45 -4.25 12.02 3.49
CA ASN A 45 -4.25 13.49 3.44
C ASN A 45 -2.90 14.08 2.97
N GLU A 46 -1.97 13.24 2.55
CA GLU A 46 -0.65 13.65 2.03
C GLU A 46 0.10 14.62 2.98
N LEU A 47 -0.03 14.39 4.30
CA LEU A 47 0.50 15.30 5.32
C LEU A 47 2.01 15.17 5.55
N VAL A 48 2.61 14.08 5.11
CA VAL A 48 4.05 13.81 5.23
C VAL A 48 4.59 13.44 3.86
N SER A 49 5.48 14.27 3.33
CA SER A 49 6.12 14.06 2.02
C SER A 49 7.35 13.16 2.07
N ASP A 50 7.97 13.04 3.23
CA ASP A 50 9.16 12.20 3.42
C ASP A 50 8.77 10.71 3.47
N LYS A 51 9.07 9.99 2.40
CA LYS A 51 8.79 8.55 2.29
C LYS A 51 9.51 7.73 3.37
N ASN A 52 10.71 8.10 3.77
CA ASN A 52 11.43 7.40 4.82
C ASN A 52 10.70 7.47 6.15
N LYS A 53 10.09 8.62 6.44
CA LYS A 53 9.31 8.83 7.66
C LYS A 53 8.05 7.96 7.66
N ILE A 54 7.30 7.96 6.57
CA ILE A 54 6.12 7.09 6.42
C ILE A 54 6.51 5.60 6.51
N ASN A 55 7.60 5.20 5.86
CA ASN A 55 8.07 3.82 5.93
C ASN A 55 8.51 3.41 7.35
N SER A 56 9.10 4.31 8.11
CA SER A 56 9.40 4.06 9.53
C SER A 56 8.13 3.82 10.35
N LEU A 57 7.04 4.54 10.06
CA LEU A 57 5.75 4.35 10.72
C LEU A 57 5.11 3.01 10.30
N PHE A 58 5.21 2.62 9.04
CA PHE A 58 4.80 1.28 8.59
C PHE A 58 5.55 0.18 9.36
N ASP A 59 6.85 0.34 9.57
CA ASP A 59 7.68 -0.64 10.26
C ASP A 59 7.30 -0.77 11.75
N ILE A 60 6.90 0.32 12.41
CA ILE A 60 6.37 0.27 13.76
C ILE A 60 5.09 -0.58 13.81
N LEU A 61 4.17 -0.39 12.86
CA LEU A 61 2.93 -1.16 12.81
C LEU A 61 3.18 -2.64 12.50
N ILE A 62 4.02 -2.92 11.51
CA ILE A 62 4.25 -4.29 11.03
C ILE A 62 5.08 -5.09 12.03
N ASN A 63 6.13 -4.49 12.61
CA ASN A 63 7.14 -5.21 13.38
C ASN A 63 7.03 -5.04 14.90
N LYS A 64 6.36 -3.99 15.39
CA LYS A 64 6.39 -3.63 16.82
C LYS A 64 5.01 -3.47 17.45
N THR A 65 3.94 -3.63 16.68
CA THR A 65 2.57 -3.50 17.17
C THR A 65 1.88 -4.86 17.12
N SER A 66 1.19 -5.22 18.22
CA SER A 66 0.45 -6.48 18.29
C SER A 66 -0.89 -6.32 17.55
N LEU A 67 -0.91 -6.68 16.27
CA LEU A 67 -2.07 -6.58 15.39
C LEU A 67 -2.66 -7.95 15.12
N ASP A 68 -3.98 -7.99 14.86
CA ASP A 68 -4.61 -9.11 14.19
C ASP A 68 -3.92 -9.39 12.84
N SER A 69 -3.77 -10.66 12.48
CA SER A 69 -3.02 -11.05 11.27
C SER A 69 -3.60 -10.45 9.99
N GLU A 70 -4.93 -10.38 9.84
CA GLU A 70 -5.54 -9.79 8.65
C GLU A 70 -5.33 -8.27 8.58
N ILE A 71 -5.29 -7.59 9.72
CA ILE A 71 -4.94 -6.17 9.78
C ILE A 71 -3.47 -5.97 9.40
N LYS A 72 -2.58 -6.82 9.90
CA LYS A 72 -1.16 -6.78 9.54
C LYS A 72 -0.94 -7.00 8.04
N TYR A 73 -1.60 -7.97 7.44
CA TYR A 73 -1.51 -8.22 6.00
C TYR A 73 -2.04 -7.05 5.17
N LEU A 74 -3.12 -6.41 5.60
CA LEU A 74 -3.60 -5.18 4.96
C LEU A 74 -2.55 -4.07 5.02
N ILE A 75 -1.91 -3.88 6.16
CA ILE A 75 -0.87 -2.84 6.33
C ILE A 75 0.35 -3.14 5.45
N ILE A 76 0.78 -4.39 5.35
CA ILE A 76 1.85 -4.81 4.44
C ILE A 76 1.48 -4.49 2.99
N TYR A 77 0.26 -4.82 2.57
CA TYR A 77 -0.25 -4.48 1.23
C TYR A 77 -0.22 -2.96 1.00
N LYS A 78 -0.71 -2.17 1.97
CA LYS A 78 -0.69 -0.71 1.89
C LYS A 78 0.74 -0.14 1.79
N LYS A 79 1.70 -0.73 2.51
CA LYS A 79 3.12 -0.35 2.39
C LYS A 79 3.65 -0.58 0.98
N ALA A 80 3.37 -1.72 0.39
CA ALA A 80 3.77 -2.02 -0.99
C ALA A 80 3.12 -1.05 -1.98
N LEU A 81 1.84 -0.79 -1.84
CA LEU A 81 1.09 0.14 -2.68
C LEU A 81 1.66 1.57 -2.59
N TYR A 82 1.96 2.03 -1.38
CA TYR A 82 2.54 3.35 -1.14
C TYR A 82 3.91 3.53 -1.81
N ASN A 83 4.70 2.47 -1.89
CA ASN A 83 6.07 2.51 -2.41
C ASN A 83 6.21 2.02 -3.86
N ALA A 84 5.15 1.48 -4.47
CA ALA A 84 5.22 0.73 -5.74
C ALA A 84 5.89 1.48 -6.89
N ASP A 85 5.74 2.80 -6.95
CA ASP A 85 6.30 3.65 -8.00
C ASP A 85 7.80 3.97 -7.82
N THR A 86 8.37 3.71 -6.65
CA THR A 86 9.76 4.08 -6.31
C THR A 86 10.67 2.92 -5.95
N ILE A 87 10.14 1.70 -5.82
CA ILE A 87 10.92 0.51 -5.46
C ILE A 87 11.12 -0.42 -6.65
N ASN A 88 12.13 -1.28 -6.54
CA ASN A 88 12.45 -2.28 -7.56
C ASN A 88 11.68 -3.59 -7.35
N GLU A 89 11.80 -4.50 -8.31
CA GLU A 89 11.17 -5.81 -8.33
C GLU A 89 11.45 -6.62 -7.04
N GLY A 90 12.71 -6.70 -6.63
CA GLY A 90 13.08 -7.44 -5.42
C GLY A 90 12.45 -6.88 -4.18
N GLN A 91 12.37 -5.56 -4.07
CA GLN A 91 11.80 -4.87 -2.92
C GLN A 91 10.28 -5.06 -2.82
N ILE A 92 9.54 -4.95 -3.91
CA ILE A 92 8.08 -5.14 -3.86
C ILE A 92 7.72 -6.60 -3.55
N LEU A 93 8.47 -7.55 -4.11
CA LEU A 93 8.29 -8.98 -3.80
C LEU A 93 8.60 -9.28 -2.33
N GLU A 94 9.67 -8.72 -1.79
CA GLU A 94 10.04 -8.89 -0.38
C GLU A 94 8.95 -8.35 0.56
N ILE A 95 8.42 -7.16 0.29
CA ILE A 95 7.35 -6.57 1.10
C ILE A 95 6.11 -7.46 1.08
N LEU A 96 5.69 -7.92 -0.10
CA LEU A 96 4.43 -8.65 -0.27
C LEU A 96 4.51 -10.16 -0.02
N ASN A 97 5.71 -10.72 0.09
CA ASN A 97 5.90 -12.15 0.29
C ASN A 97 5.09 -12.74 1.47
N PRO A 98 5.01 -12.11 2.65
CA PRO A 98 4.19 -12.62 3.73
C PRO A 98 2.70 -12.74 3.39
N VAL A 99 2.17 -11.81 2.59
CA VAL A 99 0.76 -11.81 2.18
C VAL A 99 0.50 -12.86 1.11
N ILE A 100 1.37 -12.95 0.12
CA ILE A 100 1.25 -13.88 -1.02
C ILE A 100 1.33 -15.33 -0.53
N ASN A 101 2.17 -15.62 0.45
CA ASN A 101 2.34 -16.96 1.00
C ASN A 101 1.35 -17.29 2.11
N SER A 102 0.39 -16.43 2.38
CA SER A 102 -0.66 -16.63 3.38
C SER A 102 -1.98 -17.09 2.73
N LYS A 103 -2.97 -17.34 3.59
CA LYS A 103 -4.37 -17.50 3.18
C LYS A 103 -5.20 -16.24 3.45
N SER A 104 -4.55 -15.10 3.53
CA SER A 104 -5.19 -13.81 3.80
C SER A 104 -6.22 -13.46 2.73
N VAL A 105 -7.27 -12.78 3.14
CA VAL A 105 -8.23 -12.15 2.22
C VAL A 105 -7.59 -11.07 1.35
N TRP A 106 -6.40 -10.59 1.73
CA TRP A 106 -5.63 -9.59 0.98
C TRP A 106 -4.67 -10.19 -0.06
N LYS A 107 -4.59 -11.52 -0.15
CA LYS A 107 -3.71 -12.19 -1.10
C LYS A 107 -4.03 -11.82 -2.55
N SER A 108 -5.30 -11.78 -2.93
CA SER A 108 -5.68 -11.39 -4.30
C SER A 108 -5.30 -9.94 -4.62
N HIS A 109 -5.44 -9.03 -3.66
CA HIS A 109 -5.00 -7.63 -3.80
C HIS A 109 -3.48 -7.54 -3.99
N ALA A 110 -2.72 -8.30 -3.20
CA ALA A 110 -1.26 -8.33 -3.29
C ALA A 110 -0.78 -8.87 -4.63
N LEU A 111 -1.35 -9.97 -5.10
CA LEU A 111 -1.05 -10.54 -6.42
C LEU A 111 -1.39 -9.58 -7.56
N TYR A 112 -2.53 -8.90 -7.46
CA TYR A 112 -2.93 -7.91 -8.44
C TYR A 112 -1.94 -6.73 -8.50
N LEU A 113 -1.50 -6.23 -7.35
CA LEU A 113 -0.50 -5.16 -7.29
C LEU A 113 0.82 -5.57 -7.94
N ILE A 114 1.30 -6.78 -7.68
CA ILE A 114 2.52 -7.30 -8.32
C ILE A 114 2.34 -7.45 -9.83
N ALA A 115 1.21 -7.98 -10.26
CA ALA A 115 0.91 -8.12 -11.69
C ALA A 115 0.90 -6.75 -12.40
N GLU A 116 0.27 -5.75 -11.80
CA GLU A 116 0.27 -4.36 -12.28
C GLU A 116 1.68 -3.77 -12.31
N TYR A 117 2.48 -4.03 -11.28
CA TYR A 117 3.86 -3.57 -11.20
C TYR A 117 4.67 -4.10 -12.39
N PHE A 118 4.63 -5.40 -12.66
CA PHE A 118 5.35 -5.98 -13.79
C PHE A 118 4.83 -5.48 -15.13
N TYR A 119 3.51 -5.31 -15.27
CA TYR A 119 2.93 -4.74 -16.48
C TYR A 119 3.47 -3.32 -16.75
N SER A 120 3.55 -2.48 -15.73
CA SER A 120 4.07 -1.12 -15.83
C SER A 120 5.55 -1.07 -16.22
N LYS A 121 6.31 -2.14 -15.93
CA LYS A 121 7.71 -2.30 -16.32
C LYS A 121 7.91 -2.94 -17.70
N GLY A 122 6.82 -3.23 -18.42
CA GLY A 122 6.86 -3.90 -19.72
C GLY A 122 7.12 -5.42 -19.63
N GLU A 123 7.12 -5.98 -18.42
CA GLU A 123 7.35 -7.41 -18.20
C GLU A 123 6.02 -8.19 -18.26
N LYS A 124 5.45 -8.26 -19.45
CA LYS A 124 4.11 -8.83 -19.69
C LYS A 124 3.99 -10.29 -19.27
N GLN A 125 5.01 -11.09 -19.48
CA GLN A 125 4.96 -12.51 -19.12
C GLN A 125 4.86 -12.71 -17.60
N LYS A 126 5.67 -12.00 -16.83
CA LYS A 126 5.60 -12.03 -15.36
C LYS A 126 4.25 -11.49 -14.86
N SER A 127 3.78 -10.40 -15.45
CA SER A 127 2.46 -9.84 -15.17
C SER A 127 1.36 -10.88 -15.33
N LYS A 128 1.35 -11.58 -16.48
CA LYS A 128 0.39 -12.63 -16.80
C LYS A 128 0.43 -13.78 -15.79
N GLU A 129 1.62 -14.19 -15.35
CA GLU A 129 1.77 -15.26 -14.36
C GLU A 129 1.11 -14.88 -13.02
N PHE A 130 1.29 -13.65 -12.54
CA PHE A 130 0.68 -13.18 -11.31
C PHE A 130 -0.83 -12.99 -11.44
N PHE A 131 -1.33 -12.42 -12.53
CA PHE A 131 -2.76 -12.36 -12.79
C PHE A 131 -3.39 -13.75 -12.85
N SER A 132 -2.74 -14.71 -13.48
CA SER A 132 -3.24 -16.08 -13.59
C SER A 132 -3.36 -16.78 -12.24
N GLN A 133 -2.47 -16.47 -11.29
CA GLN A 133 -2.58 -17.01 -9.93
C GLN A 133 -3.85 -16.55 -9.23
N ILE A 134 -4.35 -15.34 -9.51
CA ILE A 134 -5.60 -14.83 -8.92
C ILE A 134 -6.78 -15.67 -9.35
N ILE A 135 -6.82 -16.10 -10.61
CA ILE A 135 -7.92 -16.92 -11.16
C ILE A 135 -8.04 -18.25 -10.42
N THR A 136 -6.96 -18.79 -9.89
CA THR A 136 -6.93 -20.07 -9.19
C THR A 136 -7.24 -19.99 -7.70
N LEU A 137 -7.39 -18.79 -7.13
CA LEU A 137 -7.69 -18.61 -5.71
C LEU A 137 -9.15 -18.95 -5.41
N GLU A 138 -9.38 -19.75 -4.37
CA GLU A 138 -10.73 -20.13 -3.93
C GLU A 138 -11.54 -18.94 -3.38
N ASN A 139 -10.86 -17.99 -2.74
CA ASN A 139 -11.47 -16.86 -2.04
C ASN A 139 -10.93 -15.49 -2.52
N ALA A 140 -10.65 -15.36 -3.81
CA ALA A 140 -10.27 -14.07 -4.38
C ALA A 140 -11.39 -13.05 -4.17
N ASN A 141 -11.01 -11.79 -3.89
CA ASN A 141 -11.95 -10.69 -3.92
C ASN A 141 -12.64 -10.63 -5.30
N LEU A 142 -13.97 -10.54 -5.32
CA LEU A 142 -14.74 -10.64 -6.57
C LEU A 142 -14.43 -9.50 -7.55
N ASP A 143 -14.22 -8.29 -7.06
CA ASP A 143 -13.86 -7.15 -7.91
C ASP A 143 -12.45 -7.32 -8.50
N ILE A 144 -11.51 -7.78 -7.69
CA ILE A 144 -10.14 -8.10 -8.15
C ILE A 144 -10.17 -9.22 -9.19
N LEU A 145 -10.96 -10.27 -8.97
CA LEU A 145 -11.11 -11.36 -9.93
C LEU A 145 -11.66 -10.86 -11.27
N LYS A 146 -12.69 -10.02 -11.23
CA LYS A 146 -13.33 -9.44 -12.41
C LYS A 146 -12.35 -8.56 -13.21
N GLU A 147 -11.61 -7.69 -12.54
CA GLU A 147 -10.59 -6.85 -13.17
C GLU A 147 -9.44 -7.71 -13.74
N THR A 148 -9.04 -8.76 -13.04
CA THR A 148 -8.02 -9.70 -13.52
C THR A 148 -8.44 -10.38 -14.82
N GLN A 149 -9.68 -10.84 -14.91
CA GLN A 149 -10.22 -11.44 -16.14
C GLN A 149 -10.20 -10.47 -17.31
N LYS A 150 -10.58 -9.21 -17.07
CA LYS A 150 -10.49 -8.15 -18.09
C LYS A 150 -9.04 -7.93 -18.56
N ARG A 151 -8.10 -7.84 -17.60
CA ARG A 151 -6.68 -7.59 -17.92
C ARG A 151 -6.08 -8.74 -18.73
N LEU A 152 -6.36 -9.99 -18.37
CA LEU A 152 -5.90 -11.16 -19.09
C LEU A 152 -6.45 -11.19 -20.51
N ASN A 153 -7.72 -10.87 -20.70
CA ASN A 153 -8.35 -10.90 -22.02
C ASN A 153 -7.99 -9.73 -22.93
N ARG A 154 -7.84 -8.53 -22.38
CA ARG A 154 -7.61 -7.31 -23.14
C ARG A 154 -6.12 -7.02 -23.37
N ASP A 155 -5.31 -7.13 -22.30
CA ASP A 155 -3.95 -6.59 -22.29
C ASP A 155 -2.88 -7.69 -22.46
N LEU A 156 -3.22 -8.94 -22.17
CA LEU A 156 -2.27 -10.06 -22.03
C LEU A 156 -2.72 -11.33 -22.81
N SER A 157 -3.54 -11.17 -23.84
CA SER A 157 -4.19 -12.28 -24.55
C SER A 157 -3.33 -12.95 -25.63
N GLU A 158 -2.07 -12.63 -25.75
CA GLU A 158 -1.15 -13.26 -26.70
C GLU A 158 -0.60 -14.61 -26.22
#